data_1921aa3a5978a609d77f853caa86e251
#
_entry.id   1921aa3a5978a609d77f853caa86e251
#
_cell.length_a   1.000
_cell.length_b   1.000
_cell.length_c   1.000
_cell.angle_alpha   90.00
_cell.angle_beta   90.00
_cell.angle_gamma   90.00
#
_symmetry.space_group_name_H-M   'P 1'
#
loop_
_entity.id
_entity.type
_entity.pdbx_description
1 polymer ?
#
loop_
_entity_poly.entity_id
_entity_poly.type
_entity_poly.pdbx_seq_one_letter_code
_entity_poly.pdbx_strand_id
1 'polypeptide(L)'
;TETDAIVNLWLIVGHAHDTAEHTPDFCYPSQGYPMRGGMEHQQVKVDGLPESEVWTAVFEPGEAGGIAKRVFWGWFKPTDTGEVQWVAPEKSRWFFGNTPVLFKVYFTSRAEKDGDEVDFAETDSVRFAREFLREVSPLLVKANQPVPEDFVPPTKADDPTT
;
A
#
# COMPACT_ATOMS: atom_id res chain seq x y z
N THR A 1 -5.81 -28.57 -2.43
CA THR A 1 -6.22 -27.90 -1.17
C THR A 1 -5.86 -26.44 -1.32
N GLU A 2 -6.88 -25.61 -1.54
CA GLU A 2 -6.77 -24.16 -1.48
C GLU A 2 -6.39 -23.83 -0.04
N THR A 3 -5.15 -23.42 0.19
CA THR A 3 -4.74 -22.88 1.46
C THR A 3 -5.27 -21.46 1.53
N ASP A 4 -6.17 -21.18 2.46
CA ASP A 4 -6.65 -19.83 2.74
C ASP A 4 -5.46 -18.95 3.10
N ALA A 5 -4.98 -18.18 2.14
CA ALA A 5 -3.90 -17.24 2.37
C ALA A 5 -4.46 -16.01 3.09
N ILE A 6 -3.84 -15.63 4.19
CA ILE A 6 -4.20 -14.41 4.91
C ILE A 6 -3.35 -13.27 4.37
N VAL A 7 -4.01 -12.28 3.78
CA VAL A 7 -3.41 -11.02 3.37
C VAL A 7 -3.97 -9.91 4.26
N ASN A 8 -3.09 -9.19 4.94
CA ASN A 8 -3.51 -8.00 5.68
C ASN A 8 -3.26 -6.78 4.81
N LEU A 9 -4.19 -5.84 4.86
CA LEU A 9 -4.14 -4.60 4.10
C LEU A 9 -4.30 -3.40 5.01
N TRP A 10 -3.51 -2.36 4.75
CA TRP A 10 -3.69 -1.02 5.33
C TRP A 10 -3.71 0.02 4.22
N LEU A 11 -4.74 0.82 4.19
CA LEU A 11 -4.84 2.01 3.37
C LEU A 11 -4.70 3.23 4.28
N ILE A 12 -3.63 3.99 4.08
CA ILE A 12 -3.30 5.17 4.87
C ILE A 12 -3.52 6.40 4.01
N VAL A 13 -4.19 7.38 4.57
CA VAL A 13 -4.50 8.65 3.89
C VAL A 13 -4.00 9.80 4.74
N GLY A 14 -3.30 10.73 4.13
CA GLY A 14 -2.77 11.89 4.85
C GLY A 14 -1.97 12.84 3.97
N HIS A 15 -1.37 13.84 4.59
CA HIS A 15 -0.42 14.71 3.91
C HIS A 15 0.84 13.95 3.50
N ALA A 16 1.45 14.36 2.38
CA ALA A 16 2.64 13.70 1.86
C ALA A 16 3.79 13.66 2.87
N HIS A 17 3.95 14.74 3.67
CA HIS A 17 4.98 14.82 4.70
C HIS A 17 4.95 13.61 5.65
N ASP A 18 3.78 13.25 6.15
CA ASP A 18 3.64 12.15 7.11
C ASP A 18 3.54 10.79 6.40
N THR A 19 2.79 10.75 5.30
CA THR A 19 2.47 9.50 4.59
C THR A 19 3.64 8.94 3.80
N ALA A 20 4.56 9.80 3.34
CA ALA A 20 5.73 9.39 2.58
C ALA A 20 6.92 8.93 3.44
N GLU A 21 7.01 9.34 4.72
CA GLU A 21 8.19 9.10 5.55
C GLU A 21 8.19 7.74 6.26
N HIS A 22 7.04 7.29 6.73
CA HIS A 22 6.95 6.05 7.51
C HIS A 22 6.82 4.83 6.60
N THR A 23 7.94 4.36 6.08
CA THR A 23 8.01 3.19 5.19
C THR A 23 8.36 1.90 5.94
N PRO A 24 7.96 0.72 5.44
CA PRO A 24 8.23 -0.55 6.09
C PRO A 24 9.72 -0.83 6.33
N ASP A 25 10.58 -0.47 5.39
CA ASP A 25 12.03 -0.65 5.47
C ASP A 25 12.66 0.10 6.65
N PHE A 26 12.02 1.16 7.12
CA PHE A 26 12.42 1.89 8.32
C PHE A 26 11.69 1.40 9.58
N CYS A 27 10.37 1.21 9.49
CA CYS A 27 9.54 0.90 10.66
C CYS A 27 9.71 -0.52 11.18
N TYR A 28 9.79 -1.53 10.30
CA TYR A 28 9.88 -2.92 10.72
C TYR A 28 11.18 -3.25 11.46
N PRO A 29 12.37 -2.85 10.97
CA PRO A 29 13.62 -3.08 11.69
C PRO A 29 13.64 -2.44 13.07
N SER A 30 13.08 -1.24 13.22
CA SER A 30 13.00 -0.55 14.53
C SER A 30 12.09 -1.27 15.54
N GLN A 31 11.19 -2.13 15.07
CA GLN A 31 10.30 -2.95 15.87
C GLN A 31 10.81 -4.39 16.09
N GLY A 32 12.05 -4.70 15.75
CA GLY A 32 12.64 -6.01 15.93
C GLY A 32 12.36 -6.99 14.80
N TYR A 33 12.01 -6.50 13.61
CA TYR A 33 11.82 -7.30 12.41
C TYR A 33 12.89 -6.92 11.36
N PRO A 34 14.11 -7.45 11.45
CA PRO A 34 15.15 -7.19 10.46
C PRO A 34 14.71 -7.61 9.06
N MET A 35 15.18 -6.86 8.08
CA MET A 35 14.93 -7.15 6.68
C MET A 35 15.86 -8.29 6.22
N ARG A 36 15.29 -9.30 5.55
CA ARG A 36 16.05 -10.35 4.85
C ARG A 36 16.34 -9.89 3.42
N GLY A 37 17.63 -9.87 3.06
CA GLY A 37 18.05 -9.36 1.75
C GLY A 37 17.89 -7.84 1.65
N GLY A 38 17.25 -7.36 0.62
CA GLY A 38 17.01 -5.95 0.35
C GLY A 38 15.57 -5.68 -0.05
N MET A 39 15.28 -4.40 -0.33
CA MET A 39 14.04 -4.02 -1.00
C MET A 39 14.14 -4.35 -2.49
N GLU A 40 13.05 -4.78 -3.05
CA GLU A 40 12.89 -5.03 -4.48
C GLU A 40 11.80 -4.13 -5.04
N HIS A 41 12.04 -3.58 -6.22
CA HIS A 41 11.06 -2.80 -6.94
C HIS A 41 10.33 -3.70 -7.92
N GLN A 42 9.00 -3.75 -7.84
CA GLN A 42 8.18 -4.67 -8.62
C GLN A 42 7.08 -3.92 -9.37
N GLN A 43 6.80 -4.42 -10.57
CA GLN A 43 5.70 -3.93 -11.38
C GLN A 43 4.47 -4.82 -11.17
N VAL A 44 3.32 -4.19 -10.97
CA VAL A 44 2.03 -4.86 -10.81
C VAL A 44 1.10 -4.42 -11.94
N LYS A 45 0.76 -5.35 -12.81
CA LYS A 45 -0.25 -5.11 -13.86
C LYS A 45 -1.64 -5.25 -13.25
N VAL A 46 -2.41 -4.18 -13.33
CA VAL A 46 -3.81 -4.13 -12.89
C VAL A 46 -4.67 -3.83 -14.11
N ASP A 47 -5.67 -4.66 -14.37
CA ASP A 47 -6.56 -4.49 -15.51
C ASP A 47 -7.30 -3.15 -15.43
N GLY A 48 -7.24 -2.39 -16.52
CA GLY A 48 -7.88 -1.08 -16.61
C GLY A 48 -7.11 0.09 -15.97
N LEU A 49 -5.92 -0.18 -15.41
CA LEU A 49 -5.04 0.86 -14.89
C LEU A 49 -3.71 0.90 -15.66
N PRO A 50 -3.00 2.04 -15.65
CA PRO A 50 -1.61 2.08 -16.05
C PRO A 50 -0.77 1.11 -15.23
N GLU A 51 0.40 0.74 -15.73
CA GLU A 51 1.33 -0.11 -14.99
C GLU A 51 1.66 0.51 -13.63
N SER A 52 1.39 -0.27 -12.58
CA SER A 52 1.57 0.17 -11.19
C SER A 52 2.87 -0.41 -10.62
N GLU A 53 3.48 0.33 -9.72
CA GLU A 53 4.75 -0.02 -9.10
C GLU A 53 4.59 -0.13 -7.59
N VAL A 54 5.26 -1.11 -7.01
CA VAL A 54 5.33 -1.31 -5.56
C VAL A 54 6.75 -1.67 -5.13
N TRP A 55 7.10 -1.28 -3.94
CA TRP A 55 8.22 -1.86 -3.21
C TRP A 55 7.80 -3.16 -2.52
N THR A 56 8.72 -4.10 -2.41
CA THR A 56 8.54 -5.29 -1.57
C THR A 56 9.82 -5.63 -0.81
N ALA A 57 9.65 -6.18 0.38
CA ALA A 57 10.72 -6.73 1.19
C ALA A 57 10.20 -7.84 2.10
N VAL A 58 11.11 -8.72 2.53
CA VAL A 58 10.82 -9.73 3.53
C VAL A 58 11.39 -9.30 4.88
N PHE A 59 10.56 -9.38 5.91
CA PHE A 59 10.93 -9.06 7.29
C PHE A 59 10.81 -10.30 8.16
N GLU A 60 11.85 -10.59 8.90
CA GLU A 60 11.94 -11.74 9.78
C GLU A 60 11.75 -11.33 11.23
N PRO A 61 11.04 -12.11 12.04
CA PRO A 61 10.99 -11.84 13.46
C PRO A 61 12.40 -12.03 14.07
N GLY A 62 12.82 -11.10 14.91
CA GLY A 62 14.11 -11.19 15.61
C GLY A 62 14.20 -12.34 16.62
N GLU A 63 13.07 -12.94 16.97
CA GLU A 63 12.98 -14.07 17.91
C GLU A 63 12.70 -15.37 17.18
N ALA A 64 13.28 -16.46 17.68
CA ALA A 64 13.10 -17.79 17.12
C ALA A 64 11.62 -18.23 17.17
N GLY A 65 11.10 -18.72 16.06
CA GLY A 65 9.75 -19.28 15.95
C GLY A 65 8.69 -18.32 15.42
N GLY A 66 9.04 -17.08 15.11
CA GLY A 66 8.13 -16.16 14.44
C GLY A 66 7.95 -16.48 12.95
N ILE A 67 6.94 -15.89 12.34
CA ILE A 67 6.63 -16.05 10.92
C ILE A 67 7.17 -14.85 10.15
N ALA A 68 8.05 -15.12 9.18
CA ALA A 68 8.53 -14.09 8.26
C ALA A 68 7.37 -13.54 7.42
N LYS A 69 7.39 -12.24 7.18
CA LYS A 69 6.35 -11.52 6.44
C LYS A 69 6.93 -10.89 5.18
N ARG A 70 6.27 -11.09 4.07
CA ARG A 70 6.49 -10.29 2.88
C ARG A 70 5.59 -9.08 2.96
N VAL A 71 6.17 -7.91 2.79
CA VAL A 71 5.45 -6.64 2.82
C VAL A 71 5.59 -5.97 1.46
N PHE A 72 4.48 -5.47 0.94
CA PHE A 72 4.40 -4.65 -0.27
C PHE A 72 3.89 -3.28 0.10
N TRP A 73 4.41 -2.24 -0.52
CA TRP A 73 3.90 -0.89 -0.33
C TRP A 73 4.07 -0.03 -1.57
N GLY A 74 3.15 0.90 -1.73
CA GLY A 74 3.16 1.88 -2.79
C GLY A 74 2.28 3.05 -2.44
N TRP A 75 2.34 4.09 -3.27
CA TRP A 75 1.58 5.31 -3.09
C TRP A 75 0.74 5.62 -4.33
N PHE A 76 -0.42 6.18 -4.08
CA PHE A 76 -1.26 6.76 -5.10
C PHE A 76 -1.29 8.27 -4.90
N LYS A 77 -0.81 9.00 -5.92
CA LYS A 77 -0.91 10.44 -6.02
C LYS A 77 -1.99 10.75 -7.03
N PRO A 78 -3.05 11.44 -6.64
CA PRO A 78 -4.01 11.94 -7.60
C PRO A 78 -3.33 12.88 -8.59
N THR A 79 -3.63 12.71 -9.88
CA THR A 79 -3.11 13.59 -10.94
C THR A 79 -4.20 14.54 -11.40
N ASP A 80 -3.79 15.72 -11.89
CA ASP A 80 -4.72 16.72 -12.45
C ASP A 80 -5.40 16.20 -13.71
N THR A 81 -4.84 15.20 -14.37
CA THR A 81 -5.39 14.57 -15.58
C THR A 81 -6.40 13.45 -15.26
N GLY A 82 -6.58 13.10 -13.99
CA GLY A 82 -7.43 11.98 -13.57
C GLY A 82 -6.84 10.60 -13.85
N GLU A 83 -5.58 10.53 -14.29
CA GLU A 83 -4.87 9.27 -14.43
C GLU A 83 -4.61 8.65 -13.06
N VAL A 84 -4.78 7.35 -12.99
CA VAL A 84 -4.63 6.57 -11.76
C VAL A 84 -3.40 5.70 -11.89
N GLN A 85 -2.38 5.99 -11.10
CA GLN A 85 -1.17 5.18 -11.05
C GLN A 85 -0.68 5.02 -9.63
N TRP A 86 -0.38 3.79 -9.26
CA TRP A 86 0.37 3.50 -8.05
C TRP A 86 1.86 3.53 -8.37
N VAL A 87 2.63 4.20 -7.52
CA VAL A 87 4.04 4.45 -7.74
C VAL A 87 4.86 4.07 -6.50
N ALA A 88 6.11 3.70 -6.72
CA ALA A 88 7.05 3.33 -5.67
C ALA A 88 8.41 4.07 -5.86
N PRO A 89 8.45 5.39 -5.66
CA PRO A 89 9.66 6.16 -5.86
C PRO A 89 10.72 5.84 -4.80
N GLU A 90 12.01 5.88 -5.17
CA GLU A 90 13.13 5.69 -4.23
C GLU A 90 13.18 6.77 -3.15
N LYS A 91 12.82 8.00 -3.51
CA LYS A 91 12.81 9.15 -2.62
C LYS A 91 11.41 9.72 -2.49
N SER A 92 10.53 8.97 -1.84
CA SER A 92 9.10 9.30 -1.69
C SER A 92 8.85 10.72 -1.19
N ARG A 93 9.60 11.16 -0.19
CA ARG A 93 9.49 12.51 0.37
C ARG A 93 9.73 13.62 -0.68
N TRP A 94 10.75 13.46 -1.51
CA TRP A 94 11.06 14.42 -2.57
C TRP A 94 10.08 14.33 -3.73
N PHE A 95 9.69 13.12 -4.07
CA PHE A 95 8.78 12.86 -5.19
C PHE A 95 7.39 13.45 -4.96
N PHE A 96 6.86 13.30 -3.75
CA PHE A 96 5.51 13.79 -3.44
C PHE A 96 5.50 15.25 -2.97
N GLY A 97 6.60 15.75 -2.41
CA GLY A 97 6.71 17.13 -1.95
C GLY A 97 5.59 17.51 -0.98
N ASN A 98 4.90 18.61 -1.29
CA ASN A 98 3.81 19.13 -0.50
C ASN A 98 2.41 18.67 -0.98
N THR A 99 2.32 17.49 -1.59
CA THR A 99 1.03 16.94 -2.03
C THR A 99 0.05 16.93 -0.84
N PRO A 100 -1.10 17.58 -0.94
CA PRO A 100 -2.01 17.76 0.21
C PRO A 100 -2.66 16.44 0.64
N VAL A 101 -2.93 15.54 -0.31
CA VAL A 101 -3.52 14.23 -0.06
C VAL A 101 -2.70 13.17 -0.77
N LEU A 102 -2.18 12.23 0.00
CA LEU A 102 -1.44 11.07 -0.49
C LEU A 102 -2.04 9.81 0.11
N PHE A 103 -2.26 8.82 -0.72
CA PHE A 103 -2.71 7.50 -0.29
C PHE A 103 -1.53 6.55 -0.32
N LYS A 104 -1.38 5.76 0.74
CA LYS A 104 -0.37 4.72 0.83
C LYS A 104 -1.03 3.41 1.16
N VAL A 105 -0.65 2.37 0.46
CA VAL A 105 -1.14 1.01 0.69
C VAL A 105 -0.01 0.11 1.16
N TYR A 106 -0.32 -0.74 2.12
CA TYR A 106 0.50 -1.87 2.51
C TYR A 106 -0.28 -3.16 2.34
N PHE A 107 0.40 -4.16 1.82
CA PHE A 107 -0.08 -5.54 1.85
C PHE A 107 0.94 -6.38 2.59
N THR A 108 0.49 -7.23 3.49
CA THR A 108 1.36 -8.19 4.14
C THR A 108 0.79 -9.58 4.07
N SER A 109 1.64 -10.53 3.74
CA SER A 109 1.34 -11.95 3.77
C SER A 109 2.47 -12.71 4.44
N ARG A 110 2.29 -14.01 4.62
CA ARG A 110 3.39 -14.88 5.01
C ARG A 110 4.45 -14.85 3.91
N ALA A 111 5.73 -14.71 4.30
CA ALA A 111 6.82 -14.81 3.35
C ALA A 111 7.04 -16.27 2.93
N GLU A 112 7.57 -16.42 1.75
CA GLU A 112 8.07 -17.70 1.21
C GLU A 112 9.28 -18.15 2.02
N LYS A 113 9.59 -19.44 1.97
CA LYS A 113 10.78 -19.98 2.59
C LYS A 113 12.02 -19.47 1.87
N ASP A 114 13.09 -19.35 2.63
CA ASP A 114 14.37 -18.96 2.06
C ASP A 114 14.83 -19.98 1.02
N GLY A 115 15.22 -19.48 -0.15
CA GLY A 115 15.64 -20.32 -1.30
C GLY A 115 14.51 -20.80 -2.20
N ASP A 116 13.24 -20.55 -1.89
CA ASP A 116 12.14 -20.83 -2.83
C ASP A 116 12.23 -19.86 -4.01
N GLU A 117 12.11 -20.40 -5.22
CA GLU A 117 11.93 -19.59 -6.43
C GLU A 117 10.47 -19.13 -6.47
N VAL A 118 10.26 -17.81 -6.34
CA VAL A 118 8.92 -17.22 -6.25
C VAL A 118 8.61 -16.47 -7.53
N ASP A 119 7.59 -16.90 -8.24
CA ASP A 119 6.95 -16.02 -9.21
C ASP A 119 6.15 -14.95 -8.46
N PHE A 120 6.73 -13.77 -8.37
CA PHE A 120 6.13 -12.63 -7.69
C PHE A 120 4.69 -12.37 -8.15
N ALA A 121 4.44 -12.48 -9.45
CA ALA A 121 3.13 -12.19 -10.04
C ALA A 121 2.03 -13.15 -9.59
N GLU A 122 2.40 -14.36 -9.17
CA GLU A 122 1.48 -15.41 -8.76
C GLU A 122 1.32 -15.53 -7.24
N THR A 123 2.00 -14.67 -6.47
CA THR A 123 1.81 -14.65 -5.01
C THR A 123 0.39 -14.21 -4.65
N ASP A 124 -0.16 -14.79 -3.57
CA ASP A 124 -1.51 -14.46 -3.10
C ASP A 124 -1.66 -12.97 -2.79
N SER A 125 -0.61 -12.34 -2.27
CA SER A 125 -0.58 -10.89 -2.01
C SER A 125 -0.72 -10.08 -3.28
N VAL A 126 -0.04 -10.44 -4.36
CA VAL A 126 -0.11 -9.72 -5.64
C VAL A 126 -1.45 -9.96 -6.32
N ARG A 127 -1.96 -11.19 -6.27
CA ARG A 127 -3.30 -11.51 -6.78
C ARG A 127 -4.36 -10.67 -6.08
N PHE A 128 -4.33 -10.64 -4.75
CA PHE A 128 -5.22 -9.80 -3.95
C PHE A 128 -5.02 -8.30 -4.25
N ALA A 129 -3.76 -7.84 -4.33
CA ALA A 129 -3.45 -6.45 -4.64
C ALA A 129 -4.04 -6.00 -5.98
N ARG A 130 -3.97 -6.83 -7.03
CA ARG A 130 -4.55 -6.52 -8.34
C ARG A 130 -6.05 -6.26 -8.24
N GLU A 131 -6.78 -7.13 -7.56
CA GLU A 131 -8.22 -6.98 -7.39
C GLU A 131 -8.55 -5.74 -6.55
N PHE A 132 -7.86 -5.57 -5.42
CA PHE A 132 -8.06 -4.41 -4.55
C PHE A 132 -7.76 -3.08 -5.26
N LEU A 133 -6.62 -2.96 -5.93
CA LEU A 133 -6.22 -1.73 -6.61
C LEU A 133 -7.18 -1.40 -7.76
N ARG A 134 -7.67 -2.41 -8.49
CA ARG A 134 -8.69 -2.21 -9.52
C ARG A 134 -9.97 -1.58 -8.97
N GLU A 135 -10.44 -2.09 -7.83
CA GLU A 135 -11.69 -1.62 -7.23
C GLU A 135 -11.53 -0.27 -6.50
N VAL A 136 -10.43 -0.10 -5.76
CA VAL A 136 -10.25 1.11 -4.93
C VAL A 136 -9.81 2.33 -5.73
N SER A 137 -9.00 2.16 -6.77
CA SER A 137 -8.39 3.30 -7.47
C SER A 137 -9.42 4.29 -8.04
N PRO A 138 -10.50 3.87 -8.70
CA PRO A 138 -11.54 4.80 -9.14
C PRO A 138 -12.23 5.55 -7.99
N LEU A 139 -12.36 4.90 -6.84
CA LEU A 139 -12.95 5.53 -5.65
C LEU A 139 -12.04 6.61 -5.07
N LEU A 140 -10.72 6.38 -5.07
CA LEU A 140 -9.75 7.36 -4.59
C LEU A 140 -9.70 8.59 -5.51
N VAL A 141 -9.79 8.41 -6.82
CA VAL A 141 -9.90 9.51 -7.77
C VAL A 141 -11.14 10.36 -7.47
N LYS A 142 -12.27 9.69 -7.29
CA LYS A 142 -13.54 10.38 -6.97
C LYS A 142 -13.47 11.11 -5.64
N ALA A 143 -12.87 10.50 -4.62
CA ALA A 143 -12.72 11.10 -3.29
C ALA A 143 -11.79 12.32 -3.28
N ASN A 144 -10.87 12.41 -4.25
CA ASN A 144 -9.95 13.54 -4.37
C ASN A 144 -10.45 14.67 -5.28
N GLN A 145 -11.63 14.55 -5.86
CA GLN A 145 -12.22 15.65 -6.61
C GLN A 145 -12.59 16.82 -5.68
N PRO A 146 -12.48 18.07 -6.13
CA PRO A 146 -12.92 19.20 -5.33
C PRO A 146 -14.38 19.00 -4.92
N VAL A 147 -14.64 19.27 -3.64
CA VAL A 147 -16.01 19.21 -3.11
C VAL A 147 -16.85 20.22 -3.89
N PRO A 148 -18.01 19.82 -4.45
CA PRO A 148 -18.90 20.74 -5.13
C PRO A 148 -19.26 21.92 -4.23
N GLU A 149 -19.36 23.12 -4.78
CA GLU A 149 -19.70 24.34 -4.00
C GLU A 149 -21.06 24.24 -3.27
N ASP A 150 -21.94 23.38 -3.76
CA ASP A 150 -23.27 23.10 -3.21
C ASP A 150 -23.29 21.91 -2.24
N PHE A 151 -22.13 21.34 -1.92
CA PHE A 151 -22.03 20.23 -0.98
C PHE A 151 -22.39 20.69 0.44
N VAL A 152 -23.50 20.21 0.96
CA VAL A 152 -23.87 20.32 2.36
C VAL A 152 -23.39 19.08 3.08
N PRO A 153 -22.38 19.18 3.99
CA PRO A 153 -21.96 18.01 4.76
C PRO A 153 -23.14 17.49 5.58
N PRO A 154 -23.27 16.16 5.71
CA PRO A 154 -24.30 15.60 6.58
C PRO A 154 -24.12 16.19 7.98
N THR A 155 -25.18 16.79 8.51
CA THR A 155 -25.21 17.21 9.92
C THR A 155 -24.89 15.98 10.76
N LYS A 156 -23.98 16.12 11.73
CA LYS A 156 -23.74 15.05 12.70
C LYS A 156 -25.10 14.61 13.22
N ALA A 157 -25.50 13.39 12.83
CA ALA A 157 -26.63 12.75 13.49
C ALA A 157 -26.27 12.71 14.98
N ASP A 158 -27.20 13.16 15.79
CA ASP A 158 -27.05 13.19 17.24
C ASP A 158 -26.51 11.85 17.69
N ASP A 159 -25.36 11.88 18.37
CA ASP A 159 -24.73 10.71 18.98
C ASP A 159 -25.73 10.13 20.01
N PRO A 160 -26.23 8.90 19.82
CA PRO A 160 -27.26 8.34 20.72
C PRO A 160 -26.70 7.95 22.11
N THR A 161 -25.50 8.44 22.46
CA THR A 161 -24.82 8.18 23.76
C THR A 161 -24.72 9.44 24.62
N THR A 162 -25.84 10.09 24.90
CA THR A 162 -26.02 10.95 26.09
C THR A 162 -27.25 10.55 26.86
#